data_b73f80d95122da08aabece574e8f4e5b
#
_entry.id   b73f80d95122da08aabece574e8f4e5b
#
_cell.length_a   1.000
_cell.length_b   1.000
_cell.length_c   1.000
_cell.angle_alpha   90.00
_cell.angle_beta   90.00
_cell.angle_gamma   90.00
#
_symmetry.space_group_name_H-M   'P 1'
#
loop_
_entity.id
_entity.type
_entity.pdbx_description
1 polymer ?
#
loop_
_entity_poly.entity_id
_entity_poly.type
_entity_poly.pdbx_seq_one_letter_code
_entity_poly.pdbx_strand_id
1 'polypeptide(L)'
;MFIEVYQAFPAKLINKDEIEFSNSIILPNSALSILSSTNCFNSKDRIFFRILNIELNIHTHCTVAEFTAEEGKCYLPEHIFDQLALEKGQKVNIRMVKLELGYYIKLQPHKNEFNELPNRGIVAEFNLTHYFCVTEGDTIIFKFQNKKYKVDVIECSPNKAIQLPKFCHRNSIQLLPAKDYAETKNIQQKQSTNKISKSLSQNEIIELIQDNKFSGHHIRLDGKKLNYGNVYSIINKKENEKEKEENYNPRECRIPSNPRPNFKNVDI
;
A
#
# COMPACT_ATOMS: atom_id res chain seq x y z
N MET A 1 1.60 -23.36 -25.33
CA MET A 1 2.05 -22.56 -24.18
C MET A 1 3.08 -21.59 -24.68
N PHE A 2 2.90 -20.28 -24.47
CA PHE A 2 3.84 -19.25 -24.94
C PHE A 2 5.04 -19.14 -23.98
N ILE A 3 6.25 -19.38 -24.49
CA ILE A 3 7.54 -19.19 -23.77
C ILE A 3 8.55 -18.78 -24.81
N GLU A 4 9.03 -17.53 -24.72
CA GLU A 4 9.95 -16.95 -25.67
C GLU A 4 11.05 -16.17 -24.97
N VAL A 5 12.17 -15.97 -25.65
CA VAL A 5 13.32 -15.21 -25.15
C VAL A 5 13.52 -13.99 -26.04
N TYR A 6 13.54 -12.81 -25.42
CA TYR A 6 13.73 -11.53 -26.09
C TYR A 6 14.90 -10.75 -25.49
N GLN A 7 15.48 -9.85 -26.28
CA GLN A 7 16.40 -8.84 -25.77
C GLN A 7 15.61 -7.68 -25.19
N ALA A 8 15.87 -7.33 -23.92
CA ALA A 8 15.16 -6.29 -23.20
C ALA A 8 15.77 -4.90 -23.41
N PHE A 9 14.93 -3.93 -23.68
CA PHE A 9 15.29 -2.52 -23.80
C PHE A 9 14.32 -1.62 -23.05
N PRO A 10 14.78 -0.47 -22.51
CA PRO A 10 13.88 0.52 -21.91
C PRO A 10 12.93 1.13 -22.95
N ALA A 11 11.66 1.28 -22.60
CA ALA A 11 10.64 1.85 -23.49
C ALA A 11 10.92 3.32 -23.89
N LYS A 12 11.67 4.05 -23.08
CA LYS A 12 12.14 5.39 -23.42
C LYS A 12 12.92 5.48 -24.73
N LEU A 13 13.57 4.39 -25.16
CA LEU A 13 14.33 4.39 -26.43
C LEU A 13 13.43 4.55 -27.66
N ILE A 14 12.14 4.23 -27.52
CA ILE A 14 11.16 4.33 -28.60
C ILE A 14 10.11 5.44 -28.33
N ASN A 15 10.40 6.35 -27.38
CA ASN A 15 9.55 7.48 -26.98
C ASN A 15 8.12 7.05 -26.56
N LYS A 16 7.98 5.88 -25.92
CA LYS A 16 6.72 5.37 -25.39
C LYS A 16 6.61 5.67 -23.89
N ASP A 17 6.50 6.96 -23.56
CA ASP A 17 6.37 7.41 -22.17
C ASP A 17 5.04 6.99 -21.52
N GLU A 18 4.04 6.62 -22.31
CA GLU A 18 2.72 6.23 -21.85
C GLU A 18 2.74 4.98 -20.96
N ILE A 19 3.66 4.04 -21.23
CA ILE A 19 3.77 2.80 -20.46
C ILE A 19 4.64 2.93 -19.22
N GLU A 20 5.37 4.04 -19.05
CA GLU A 20 6.30 4.24 -17.92
C GLU A 20 5.65 4.21 -16.53
N PHE A 21 4.33 4.47 -16.46
CA PHE A 21 3.56 4.43 -15.21
C PHE A 21 2.58 3.26 -15.18
N SER A 22 2.90 2.19 -15.88
CA SER A 22 2.12 0.97 -15.95
C SER A 22 3.04 -0.25 -15.88
N ASN A 23 2.48 -1.43 -15.77
CA ASN A 23 3.21 -2.69 -15.92
C ASN A 23 2.97 -3.33 -17.30
N SER A 24 2.85 -2.51 -18.32
CA SER A 24 2.63 -2.95 -19.69
C SER A 24 3.95 -2.95 -20.46
N ILE A 25 4.15 -3.95 -21.31
CA ILE A 25 5.35 -4.10 -22.15
C ILE A 25 4.98 -4.08 -23.63
N ILE A 26 5.97 -3.89 -24.48
CA ILE A 26 5.80 -3.95 -25.94
C ILE A 26 6.56 -5.16 -26.47
N LEU A 27 5.86 -6.01 -27.22
CA LEU A 27 6.39 -7.23 -27.84
C LEU A 27 6.38 -7.11 -29.36
N PRO A 28 7.13 -7.97 -30.10
CA PRO A 28 7.10 -8.02 -31.55
C PRO A 28 5.80 -8.68 -32.08
N ASN A 29 5.53 -8.44 -33.35
CA ASN A 29 4.32 -8.97 -33.99
C ASN A 29 4.33 -10.51 -34.09
N SER A 30 5.49 -11.14 -34.15
CA SER A 30 5.65 -12.60 -34.11
C SER A 30 5.03 -13.19 -32.81
N ALA A 31 5.15 -12.49 -31.68
CA ALA A 31 4.54 -12.90 -30.42
C ALA A 31 3.01 -12.97 -30.53
N LEU A 32 2.37 -11.99 -31.19
CA LEU A 32 0.93 -11.99 -31.43
C LEU A 32 0.51 -13.20 -32.29
N SER A 33 1.29 -13.50 -33.34
CA SER A 33 1.02 -14.64 -34.22
C SER A 33 1.07 -15.97 -33.47
N ILE A 34 2.06 -16.15 -32.57
CA ILE A 34 2.19 -17.35 -31.74
C ILE A 34 1.01 -17.43 -30.76
N LEU A 35 0.63 -16.34 -30.09
CA LEU A 35 -0.48 -16.30 -29.15
C LEU A 35 -1.82 -16.62 -29.84
N SER A 36 -2.03 -16.13 -31.06
CA SER A 36 -3.23 -16.39 -31.86
C SER A 36 -3.33 -17.85 -32.26
N SER A 37 -2.22 -18.47 -32.67
CA SER A 37 -2.19 -19.87 -33.10
C SER A 37 -2.44 -20.86 -31.94
N THR A 38 -2.13 -20.47 -30.70
CA THR A 38 -2.28 -21.35 -29.54
C THR A 38 -3.70 -21.35 -28.93
N ASN A 39 -4.69 -20.70 -29.57
CA ASN A 39 -6.07 -20.53 -29.05
C ASN A 39 -6.13 -20.01 -27.59
N CYS A 40 -5.04 -19.45 -27.10
CA CYS A 40 -4.96 -18.83 -25.76
C CYS A 40 -5.57 -17.43 -25.75
N PHE A 41 -6.04 -16.97 -26.91
CA PHE A 41 -6.56 -15.62 -27.12
C PHE A 41 -8.09 -15.63 -27.03
N ASN A 42 -8.63 -15.60 -25.84
CA ASN A 42 -9.99 -15.15 -25.66
C ASN A 42 -9.98 -13.63 -25.70
N SER A 43 -10.61 -13.05 -26.70
CA SER A 43 -10.66 -11.59 -26.94
C SER A 43 -11.24 -10.75 -25.77
N LYS A 44 -11.72 -11.41 -24.73
CA LYS A 44 -12.29 -10.77 -23.53
C LYS A 44 -11.34 -10.76 -22.32
N ASP A 45 -10.33 -11.63 -22.28
CA ASP A 45 -9.44 -11.79 -21.13
C ASP A 45 -8.09 -11.11 -21.40
N ARG A 46 -7.56 -10.41 -20.40
CA ARG A 46 -6.19 -9.88 -20.48
C ARG A 46 -5.19 -11.01 -20.41
N ILE A 47 -4.12 -10.87 -21.19
CA ILE A 47 -3.01 -11.80 -21.19
C ILE A 47 -1.95 -11.26 -20.25
N PHE A 48 -1.48 -12.12 -19.34
CA PHE A 48 -0.41 -11.81 -18.41
C PHE A 48 0.81 -12.64 -18.72
N PHE A 49 1.97 -12.03 -18.48
CA PHE A 49 3.27 -12.65 -18.69
C PHE A 49 4.11 -12.54 -17.43
N ARG A 50 4.87 -13.59 -17.18
CA ARG A 50 5.99 -13.56 -16.24
C ARG A 50 7.25 -13.25 -17.04
N ILE A 51 7.94 -12.18 -16.66
CA ILE A 51 9.27 -11.83 -17.18
C ILE A 51 10.30 -12.30 -16.18
N LEU A 52 11.29 -13.03 -16.65
CA LEU A 52 12.36 -13.58 -15.83
C LEU A 52 13.71 -13.09 -16.37
N ASN A 53 14.50 -12.42 -15.53
CA ASN A 53 15.93 -12.28 -15.75
C ASN A 53 16.59 -13.64 -15.53
N ILE A 54 17.14 -14.23 -16.59
CA ILE A 54 17.65 -15.60 -16.58
C ILE A 54 18.90 -15.72 -15.70
N GLU A 55 19.73 -14.68 -15.65
CA GLU A 55 21.01 -14.69 -14.92
C GLU A 55 20.81 -14.58 -13.40
N LEU A 56 19.96 -13.66 -12.98
CA LEU A 56 19.73 -13.38 -11.56
C LEU A 56 18.54 -14.15 -10.96
N ASN A 57 17.75 -14.84 -11.82
CA ASN A 57 16.53 -15.56 -11.42
C ASN A 57 15.49 -14.65 -10.72
N ILE A 58 15.49 -13.35 -11.04
CA ILE A 58 14.51 -12.36 -10.57
C ILE A 58 13.39 -12.27 -11.60
N HIS A 59 12.15 -12.20 -11.14
CA HIS A 59 11.00 -12.15 -12.03
C HIS A 59 9.93 -11.18 -11.54
N THR A 60 9.14 -10.67 -12.47
CA THR A 60 7.90 -9.93 -12.21
C THR A 60 6.82 -10.31 -13.21
N HIS A 61 5.63 -9.75 -13.05
CA HIS A 61 4.50 -9.99 -13.93
C HIS A 61 4.05 -8.70 -14.63
N CYS A 62 3.64 -8.85 -15.88
CA CYS A 62 3.25 -7.74 -16.74
C CYS A 62 2.12 -8.13 -17.68
N THR A 63 1.59 -7.16 -18.40
CA THR A 63 0.70 -7.35 -19.56
C THR A 63 1.34 -6.75 -20.81
N VAL A 64 0.74 -6.95 -21.97
CA VAL A 64 1.18 -6.33 -23.22
C VAL A 64 0.33 -5.10 -23.52
N ALA A 65 0.97 -3.99 -23.86
CA ALA A 65 0.32 -2.80 -24.39
C ALA A 65 0.14 -2.92 -25.91
N GLU A 66 1.23 -3.24 -26.61
CA GLU A 66 1.31 -3.25 -28.06
C GLU A 66 2.22 -4.38 -28.57
N PHE A 67 2.01 -4.79 -29.83
CA PHE A 67 2.85 -5.75 -30.55
C PHE A 67 3.58 -5.04 -31.71
N THR A 68 4.34 -4.02 -31.38
CA THR A 68 5.02 -3.14 -32.35
C THR A 68 6.55 -3.13 -32.20
N ALA A 69 7.09 -3.97 -31.31
CA ALA A 69 8.53 -4.10 -31.14
C ALA A 69 9.21 -4.72 -32.38
N GLU A 70 10.49 -4.43 -32.55
CA GLU A 70 11.33 -5.12 -33.54
C GLU A 70 11.45 -6.61 -33.16
N GLU A 71 11.60 -7.46 -34.18
CA GLU A 71 11.73 -8.90 -33.98
C GLU A 71 12.91 -9.24 -33.06
N GLY A 72 12.65 -10.12 -32.09
CA GLY A 72 13.63 -10.53 -31.09
C GLY A 72 13.85 -9.53 -29.93
N LYS A 73 13.18 -8.39 -29.96
CA LYS A 73 13.28 -7.36 -28.90
C LYS A 73 11.99 -7.21 -28.13
N CYS A 74 12.09 -6.76 -26.87
CA CYS A 74 10.98 -6.29 -26.07
C CYS A 74 11.33 -4.98 -25.37
N TYR A 75 10.32 -4.13 -25.17
CA TYR A 75 10.51 -2.85 -24.51
C TYR A 75 9.71 -2.83 -23.20
N LEU A 76 10.40 -2.46 -22.11
CA LEU A 76 9.90 -2.49 -20.75
C LEU A 76 9.88 -1.07 -20.16
N PRO A 77 8.93 -0.74 -19.28
CA PRO A 77 9.00 0.45 -18.43
C PRO A 77 10.31 0.46 -17.64
N GLU A 78 10.86 1.66 -17.40
CA GLU A 78 12.15 1.82 -16.71
C GLU A 78 12.15 1.17 -15.32
N HIS A 79 11.05 1.31 -14.56
CA HIS A 79 10.95 0.73 -13.22
C HIS A 79 10.98 -0.81 -13.22
N ILE A 80 10.40 -1.48 -14.23
CA ILE A 80 10.51 -2.94 -14.41
C ILE A 80 11.91 -3.33 -14.81
N PHE A 81 12.53 -2.53 -15.70
CA PHE A 81 13.89 -2.74 -16.15
C PHE A 81 14.88 -2.68 -14.99
N ASP A 82 14.75 -1.65 -14.13
CA ASP A 82 15.56 -1.49 -12.93
C ASP A 82 15.32 -2.61 -11.92
N GLN A 83 14.05 -2.98 -11.70
CA GLN A 83 13.65 -4.00 -10.72
C GLN A 83 14.20 -5.38 -11.08
N LEU A 84 14.21 -5.72 -12.36
CA LEU A 84 14.80 -6.96 -12.85
C LEU A 84 16.33 -6.87 -12.96
N ALA A 85 16.94 -5.73 -12.60
CA ALA A 85 18.37 -5.45 -12.73
C ALA A 85 18.92 -5.83 -14.11
N LEU A 86 18.23 -5.34 -15.15
CA LEU A 86 18.58 -5.65 -16.54
C LEU A 86 19.58 -4.65 -17.10
N GLU A 87 20.42 -5.16 -18.00
CA GLU A 87 21.24 -4.34 -18.90
C GLU A 87 20.58 -4.26 -20.30
N LYS A 88 20.87 -3.19 -21.05
CA LYS A 88 20.31 -3.00 -22.38
C LYS A 88 20.75 -4.14 -23.31
N GLY A 89 19.78 -4.82 -23.92
CA GLY A 89 20.01 -5.96 -24.80
C GLY A 89 20.19 -7.30 -24.08
N GLN A 90 20.10 -7.32 -22.74
CA GLN A 90 20.14 -8.56 -21.98
C GLN A 90 18.92 -9.44 -22.30
N LYS A 91 19.13 -10.74 -22.32
CA LYS A 91 18.06 -11.71 -22.62
C LYS A 91 17.17 -11.95 -21.43
N VAL A 92 15.86 -11.87 -21.65
CA VAL A 92 14.82 -12.20 -20.68
C VAL A 92 13.93 -13.31 -21.21
N ASN A 93 13.44 -14.15 -20.32
CA ASN A 93 12.45 -15.17 -20.66
C ASN A 93 11.06 -14.62 -20.34
N ILE A 94 10.18 -14.62 -21.34
CA ILE A 94 8.79 -14.17 -21.23
C ILE A 94 7.87 -15.36 -21.41
N ARG A 95 7.10 -15.68 -20.38
CA ARG A 95 6.19 -16.81 -20.37
C ARG A 95 4.78 -16.34 -20.04
N MET A 96 3.79 -16.79 -20.82
CA MET A 96 2.39 -16.55 -20.53
C MET A 96 1.97 -17.28 -19.25
N VAL A 97 1.24 -16.57 -18.38
CA VAL A 97 0.73 -17.08 -17.11
C VAL A 97 -0.73 -16.66 -16.92
N LYS A 98 -1.46 -17.40 -16.10
CA LYS A 98 -2.78 -17.02 -15.63
C LYS A 98 -2.64 -16.49 -14.21
N LEU A 99 -3.14 -15.28 -13.96
CA LEU A 99 -3.19 -14.67 -12.62
C LEU A 99 -4.61 -14.69 -12.09
N GLU A 100 -4.75 -14.94 -10.80
CA GLU A 100 -6.02 -14.84 -10.10
C GLU A 100 -6.39 -13.40 -9.79
N LEU A 101 -7.69 -13.10 -9.74
CA LEU A 101 -8.17 -11.78 -9.39
C LEU A 101 -7.88 -11.49 -7.91
N GLY A 102 -7.16 -10.40 -7.67
CA GLY A 102 -6.80 -9.97 -6.33
C GLY A 102 -7.96 -9.24 -5.63
N TYR A 103 -8.01 -9.38 -4.33
CA TYR A 103 -8.97 -8.69 -3.47
C TYR A 103 -8.31 -7.85 -2.36
N TYR A 104 -6.99 -7.99 -2.17
CA TYR A 104 -6.25 -7.27 -1.13
C TYR A 104 -4.82 -6.98 -1.56
N ILE A 105 -4.33 -5.77 -1.25
CA ILE A 105 -2.96 -5.33 -1.52
C ILE A 105 -2.48 -4.49 -0.35
N LYS A 106 -1.26 -4.74 0.10
CA LYS A 106 -0.56 -3.94 1.10
C LYS A 106 0.60 -3.21 0.43
N LEU A 107 0.60 -1.90 0.55
CA LEU A 107 1.56 -1.02 -0.10
C LEU A 107 2.36 -0.22 0.92
N GLN A 108 3.65 -0.02 0.66
CA GLN A 108 4.53 0.79 1.50
C GLN A 108 5.27 1.83 0.66
N PRO A 109 4.98 3.12 0.83
CA PRO A 109 5.75 4.19 0.21
C PRO A 109 7.20 4.22 0.71
N HIS A 110 8.14 4.61 -0.16
CA HIS A 110 9.53 4.79 0.23
C HIS A 110 9.72 6.03 1.09
N LYS A 111 9.04 7.15 0.71
CA LYS A 111 9.21 8.46 1.33
C LYS A 111 7.96 8.94 2.05
N ASN A 112 8.15 9.62 3.18
CA ASN A 112 7.07 10.19 3.98
C ASN A 112 6.29 11.29 3.23
N GLU A 113 6.88 11.94 2.22
CA GLU A 113 6.19 12.90 1.35
C GLU A 113 4.88 12.33 0.77
N PHE A 114 4.80 11.02 0.51
CA PHE A 114 3.56 10.39 0.06
C PHE A 114 2.48 10.34 1.15
N ASN A 115 2.88 10.19 2.41
CA ASN A 115 1.95 10.17 3.55
C ASN A 115 1.35 11.55 3.84
N GLU A 116 2.05 12.63 3.44
CA GLU A 116 1.62 14.02 3.58
C GLU A 116 0.60 14.44 2.51
N LEU A 117 0.42 13.62 1.46
CA LEU A 117 -0.54 13.91 0.39
C LEU A 117 -1.97 13.95 0.92
N PRO A 118 -2.78 14.95 0.48
CA PRO A 118 -4.20 14.96 0.76
C PRO A 118 -4.85 13.73 0.09
N ASN A 119 -5.65 12.99 0.86
CA ASN A 119 -6.38 11.82 0.34
C ASN A 119 -5.50 10.75 -0.34
N ARG A 120 -4.35 10.40 0.27
CA ARG A 120 -3.38 9.43 -0.25
C ARG A 120 -4.03 8.11 -0.75
N GLY A 121 -5.16 7.69 -0.14
CA GLY A 121 -5.92 6.52 -0.60
C GLY A 121 -6.48 6.71 -2.00
N ILE A 122 -7.06 7.87 -2.32
CA ILE A 122 -7.56 8.18 -3.67
C ILE A 122 -6.41 8.24 -4.68
N VAL A 123 -5.26 8.81 -4.28
CA VAL A 123 -4.06 8.86 -5.13
C VAL A 123 -3.57 7.43 -5.45
N ALA A 124 -3.59 6.53 -4.47
CA ALA A 124 -3.22 5.13 -4.66
C ALA A 124 -4.23 4.41 -5.59
N GLU A 125 -5.53 4.55 -5.33
CA GLU A 125 -6.59 3.98 -6.19
C GLU A 125 -6.44 4.43 -7.64
N PHE A 126 -6.26 5.73 -7.87
CA PHE A 126 -6.12 6.30 -9.21
C PHE A 126 -4.89 5.73 -9.93
N ASN A 127 -3.74 5.69 -9.27
CA ASN A 127 -2.53 5.16 -9.89
C ASN A 127 -2.63 3.67 -10.17
N LEU A 128 -3.25 2.88 -9.28
CA LEU A 128 -3.44 1.44 -9.48
C LEU A 128 -4.33 1.12 -10.70
N THR A 129 -5.16 2.04 -11.19
CA THR A 129 -5.94 1.82 -12.42
C THR A 129 -5.08 1.65 -13.66
N HIS A 130 -3.84 2.13 -13.63
CA HIS A 130 -2.87 2.00 -14.73
C HIS A 130 -2.09 0.66 -14.65
N TYR A 131 -2.16 -0.02 -13.52
CA TYR A 131 -1.56 -1.33 -13.32
C TYR A 131 -2.60 -2.43 -13.49
N PHE A 132 -2.26 -3.48 -14.19
CA PHE A 132 -3.17 -4.58 -14.49
C PHE A 132 -2.88 -5.84 -13.67
N CYS A 133 -1.68 -5.94 -13.15
CA CYS A 133 -1.27 -6.94 -12.18
C CYS A 133 -0.20 -6.34 -11.25
N VAL A 134 0.01 -6.99 -10.13
CA VAL A 134 1.10 -6.66 -9.20
C VAL A 134 1.68 -7.95 -8.64
N THR A 135 2.95 -7.90 -8.26
CA THR A 135 3.66 -9.01 -7.64
C THR A 135 4.19 -8.55 -6.30
N GLU A 136 4.14 -9.40 -5.30
CA GLU A 136 4.73 -9.18 -4.00
C GLU A 136 6.25 -8.99 -4.13
N GLY A 137 6.77 -7.91 -3.55
CA GLY A 137 8.17 -7.50 -3.68
C GLY A 137 8.46 -6.51 -4.80
N ASP A 138 7.51 -6.23 -5.68
CA ASP A 138 7.67 -5.25 -6.75
C ASP A 138 7.65 -3.81 -6.22
N THR A 139 8.37 -2.92 -6.90
CA THR A 139 8.28 -1.47 -6.68
C THR A 139 7.53 -0.83 -7.85
N ILE A 140 6.38 -0.25 -7.57
CA ILE A 140 5.55 0.48 -8.54
C ILE A 140 5.74 1.98 -8.39
N ILE A 141 5.46 2.73 -9.47
CA ILE A 141 5.63 4.18 -9.52
C ILE A 141 4.25 4.84 -9.55
N PHE A 142 3.96 5.61 -8.51
CA PHE A 142 2.79 6.47 -8.49
C PHE A 142 3.15 7.88 -8.96
N LYS A 143 2.26 8.51 -9.71
CA LYS A 143 2.42 9.89 -10.18
C LYS A 143 1.33 10.77 -9.57
N PHE A 144 1.71 11.88 -8.97
CA PHE A 144 0.79 12.90 -8.48
C PHE A 144 1.44 14.28 -8.60
N GLN A 145 0.74 15.25 -9.22
CA GLN A 145 1.21 16.63 -9.42
C GLN A 145 2.65 16.70 -9.98
N ASN A 146 2.93 15.95 -11.05
CA ASN A 146 4.26 15.82 -11.69
C ASN A 146 5.39 15.25 -10.81
N LYS A 147 5.11 14.81 -9.58
CA LYS A 147 6.05 14.08 -8.73
C LYS A 147 5.84 12.58 -8.90
N LYS A 148 6.94 11.84 -8.81
CA LYS A 148 6.97 10.36 -8.84
C LYS A 148 7.24 9.84 -7.44
N TYR A 149 6.46 8.86 -7.00
CA TYR A 149 6.60 8.21 -5.69
C TYR A 149 6.83 6.73 -5.91
N LYS A 150 7.90 6.20 -5.35
CA LYS A 150 8.16 4.76 -5.32
C LYS A 150 7.35 4.12 -4.18
N VAL A 151 6.64 3.06 -4.50
CA VAL A 151 5.77 2.35 -3.57
C VAL A 151 5.99 0.85 -3.74
N ASP A 152 6.34 0.17 -2.66
CA ASP A 152 6.54 -1.27 -2.69
C ASP A 152 5.23 -2.01 -2.44
N VAL A 153 5.09 -3.12 -3.13
CA VAL A 153 4.03 -4.11 -2.93
C VAL A 153 4.52 -5.10 -1.87
N ILE A 154 4.02 -4.96 -0.64
CA ILE A 154 4.48 -5.77 0.49
C ILE A 154 3.78 -7.12 0.55
N GLU A 155 2.49 -7.13 0.20
CA GLU A 155 1.65 -8.34 0.29
C GLU A 155 0.51 -8.25 -0.70
N CYS A 156 0.15 -9.37 -1.29
CA CYS A 156 -1.00 -9.51 -2.18
C CYS A 156 -1.82 -10.75 -1.79
N SER A 157 -3.12 -10.70 -2.04
CA SER A 157 -3.99 -11.86 -1.85
C SER A 157 -4.95 -12.02 -3.03
N PRO A 158 -5.19 -13.27 -3.50
CA PRO A 158 -4.93 -14.56 -2.83
C PRO A 158 -3.50 -15.12 -3.02
N ASN A 159 -2.76 -14.64 -4.01
CA ASN A 159 -1.44 -15.16 -4.39
C ASN A 159 -0.39 -14.04 -4.37
N LYS A 160 0.90 -14.41 -4.40
CA LYS A 160 2.03 -13.46 -4.50
C LYS A 160 2.04 -12.62 -5.77
N ALA A 161 1.35 -13.06 -6.81
CA ALA A 161 1.11 -12.29 -8.03
C ALA A 161 -0.38 -12.37 -8.36
N ILE A 162 -1.01 -11.22 -8.56
CA ILE A 162 -2.45 -11.10 -8.75
C ILE A 162 -2.78 -10.18 -9.93
N GLN A 163 -3.89 -10.48 -10.57
CA GLN A 163 -4.54 -9.56 -11.50
C GLN A 163 -5.28 -8.49 -10.70
N LEU A 164 -5.12 -7.23 -11.07
CA LEU A 164 -5.89 -6.14 -10.47
C LEU A 164 -7.29 -6.05 -11.08
N PRO A 165 -8.34 -5.85 -10.28
CA PRO A 165 -9.65 -5.52 -10.79
C PRO A 165 -9.61 -4.15 -11.48
N LYS A 166 -10.53 -3.93 -12.41
CA LYS A 166 -10.62 -2.67 -13.19
C LYS A 166 -10.78 -1.43 -12.28
N PHE A 167 -11.36 -1.62 -11.11
CA PHE A 167 -11.47 -0.63 -10.05
C PHE A 167 -11.04 -1.28 -8.73
N CYS A 168 -9.90 -0.86 -8.20
CA CYS A 168 -9.48 -1.24 -6.86
C CYS A 168 -10.29 -0.42 -5.84
N HIS A 169 -11.09 -1.09 -5.02
CA HIS A 169 -11.81 -0.40 -3.96
C HIS A 169 -10.86 -0.02 -2.82
N ARG A 170 -11.08 1.13 -2.21
CA ARG A 170 -10.28 1.64 -1.09
C ARG A 170 -10.12 0.62 0.04
N ASN A 171 -11.14 -0.18 0.30
CA ASN A 171 -11.12 -1.22 1.35
C ASN A 171 -10.19 -2.40 1.03
N SER A 172 -9.77 -2.57 -0.23
CA SER A 172 -8.83 -3.61 -0.65
C SER A 172 -7.36 -3.15 -0.62
N ILE A 173 -7.10 -1.87 -0.33
CA ILE A 173 -5.77 -1.27 -0.33
C ILE A 173 -5.39 -0.87 1.09
N GLN A 174 -4.35 -1.48 1.65
CA GLN A 174 -3.73 -1.07 2.91
C GLN A 174 -2.46 -0.29 2.63
N LEU A 175 -2.39 0.95 3.11
CA LEU A 175 -1.20 1.79 3.03
C LEU A 175 -0.44 1.76 4.36
N LEU A 176 0.78 1.25 4.35
CA LEU A 176 1.70 1.28 5.49
C LEU A 176 2.37 2.66 5.64
N PRO A 177 2.92 2.96 6.82
CA PRO A 177 3.82 4.10 6.98
C PRO A 177 5.02 3.98 6.02
N ALA A 178 5.53 5.11 5.55
CA ALA A 178 6.68 5.13 4.67
C ALA A 178 7.93 4.52 5.35
N LYS A 179 8.85 4.00 4.55
CA LYS A 179 10.07 3.37 5.07
C LYS A 179 10.92 4.34 5.89
N ASP A 180 11.09 5.58 5.42
CA ASP A 180 11.84 6.63 6.12
C ASP A 180 11.18 7.15 7.39
N TYR A 181 9.86 6.94 7.56
CA TYR A 181 9.14 7.32 8.78
C TYR A 181 9.60 6.55 10.02
N ALA A 182 9.99 5.29 9.87
CA ALA A 182 10.53 4.48 10.97
C ALA A 182 11.92 4.98 11.39
N GLU A 183 12.74 5.43 10.44
CA GLU A 183 14.07 6.00 10.72
C GLU A 183 13.97 7.34 11.45
N THR A 184 13.03 8.20 11.05
CA THR A 184 12.80 9.50 11.71
C THR A 184 12.32 9.35 13.15
N LYS A 185 11.46 8.38 13.45
CA LYS A 185 11.05 8.08 14.85
C LYS A 185 12.21 7.60 15.69
N ASN A 186 13.07 6.72 15.15
CA ASN A 186 14.25 6.22 15.85
C ASN A 186 15.27 7.34 16.15
N ILE A 187 15.42 8.30 15.24
CA ILE A 187 16.29 9.48 15.43
C ILE A 187 15.70 10.41 16.51
N GLN A 188 14.39 10.67 16.47
CA GLN A 188 13.74 11.51 17.46
C GLN A 188 13.73 10.87 18.86
N GLN A 189 13.53 9.55 18.97
CA GLN A 189 13.63 8.83 20.23
C GLN A 189 15.08 8.81 20.77
N LYS A 190 16.09 8.62 19.92
CA LYS A 190 17.50 8.71 20.31
C LYS A 190 17.92 10.12 20.73
N GLN A 191 17.37 11.15 20.11
CA GLN A 191 17.63 12.54 20.51
C GLN A 191 16.91 12.95 21.80
N SER A 192 15.70 12.43 22.04
CA SER A 192 14.99 12.65 23.31
C SER A 192 15.60 11.89 24.47
N THR A 193 16.09 10.65 24.28
CA THR A 193 16.79 9.90 25.32
C THR A 193 18.17 10.49 25.65
N ASN A 194 18.88 11.08 24.69
CA ASN A 194 20.15 11.77 24.95
C ASN A 194 20.00 13.13 25.64
N LYS A 195 18.81 13.74 25.62
CA LYS A 195 18.52 14.96 26.38
C LYS A 195 18.07 14.69 27.82
N ILE A 196 17.61 13.48 28.12
CA ILE A 196 17.08 13.10 29.46
C ILE A 196 18.20 12.50 30.35
N SER A 197 19.40 12.22 29.84
CA SER A 197 20.52 11.68 30.64
C SER A 197 21.29 12.69 31.47
N LYS A 198 20.89 13.96 31.56
CA LYS A 198 21.27 14.82 32.68
C LYS A 198 20.23 14.63 33.77
N SER A 199 20.59 13.94 34.83
CA SER A 199 19.79 13.76 36.03
C SER A 199 19.43 15.11 36.64
N LEU A 200 18.29 15.64 36.26
CA LEU A 200 17.67 16.76 36.96
C LEU A 200 17.22 16.25 38.34
N SER A 201 17.55 16.95 39.39
CA SER A 201 17.07 16.64 40.74
C SER A 201 15.55 16.77 40.81
N GLN A 202 14.89 16.04 41.71
CA GLN A 202 13.43 16.11 41.84
C GLN A 202 12.90 17.55 42.07
N ASN A 203 13.72 18.43 42.66
CA ASN A 203 13.37 19.83 42.90
C ASN A 203 13.35 20.66 41.60
N GLU A 204 14.28 20.42 40.67
CA GLU A 204 14.30 21.07 39.35
C GLU A 204 13.12 20.67 38.48
N ILE A 205 12.62 19.43 38.61
CA ILE A 205 11.42 18.96 37.92
C ILE A 205 10.17 19.67 38.45
N ILE A 206 10.09 19.90 39.75
CA ILE A 206 8.96 20.61 40.39
C ILE A 206 8.94 22.09 39.96
N GLU A 207 10.10 22.77 39.88
CA GLU A 207 10.18 24.13 39.36
C GLU A 207 9.77 24.25 37.90
N LEU A 208 10.21 23.32 37.02
CA LEU A 208 9.80 23.28 35.59
C LEU A 208 8.29 23.04 35.41
N ILE A 209 7.64 22.33 36.31
CA ILE A 209 6.18 22.13 36.28
C ILE A 209 5.45 23.39 36.78
N GLN A 210 6.04 24.15 37.71
CA GLN A 210 5.45 25.39 38.23
C GLN A 210 5.60 26.56 37.24
N ASP A 211 6.67 26.63 36.46
CA ASP A 211 6.93 27.69 35.48
C ASP A 211 6.12 27.52 34.18
N ASN A 212 5.59 26.33 33.88
CA ASN A 212 4.67 26.08 32.77
C ASN A 212 3.23 26.55 33.06
N LYS A 213 3.07 27.77 33.58
CA LYS A 213 1.79 28.47 33.53
C LYS A 213 1.52 28.83 32.08
N PHE A 214 0.77 28.00 31.39
CA PHE A 214 0.18 28.30 30.09
C PHE A 214 -0.70 29.55 30.25
N SER A 215 -0.18 30.71 29.90
CA SER A 215 -0.94 31.97 29.89
C SER A 215 -1.70 32.19 28.57
N GLY A 216 -2.14 31.11 27.96
CA GLY A 216 -2.98 31.14 26.75
C GLY A 216 -4.45 31.25 27.10
N HIS A 217 -5.11 32.34 26.67
CA HIS A 217 -6.56 32.45 26.75
C HIS A 217 -7.19 31.56 25.68
N HIS A 218 -7.64 30.36 26.06
CA HIS A 218 -8.43 29.52 25.18
C HIS A 218 -9.92 29.88 25.34
N ILE A 219 -10.47 30.45 24.26
CA ILE A 219 -11.91 30.73 24.12
C ILE A 219 -12.52 29.61 23.30
N ARG A 220 -13.62 29.00 23.78
CA ARG A 220 -14.40 28.04 23.00
C ARG A 220 -15.06 28.76 21.82
N LEU A 221 -15.37 28.02 20.76
CA LEU A 221 -16.09 28.54 19.57
C LEU A 221 -17.47 29.17 19.92
N ASP A 222 -18.00 28.88 21.14
CA ASP A 222 -19.23 29.46 21.69
C ASP A 222 -18.99 30.72 22.54
N GLY A 223 -17.76 31.26 22.59
CA GLY A 223 -17.38 32.48 23.30
C GLY A 223 -17.25 32.35 24.82
N LYS A 224 -17.42 31.16 25.42
CA LYS A 224 -17.36 30.94 26.88
C LYS A 224 -15.93 30.57 27.33
N LYS A 225 -15.52 31.10 28.50
CA LYS A 225 -14.22 30.75 29.11
C LYS A 225 -14.22 29.32 29.62
N LEU A 226 -13.14 28.57 29.31
CA LEU A 226 -12.93 27.22 29.87
C LEU A 226 -12.47 27.29 31.32
N ASN A 227 -13.20 26.65 32.23
CA ASN A 227 -12.86 26.58 33.64
C ASN A 227 -12.10 25.26 33.90
N TYR A 228 -10.78 25.34 34.10
CA TYR A 228 -9.87 24.18 34.21
C TYR A 228 -9.97 23.39 35.52
N GLY A 229 -10.89 23.79 36.45
CA GLY A 229 -11.07 23.09 37.72
C GLY A 229 -11.50 21.62 37.65
N ASN A 230 -11.99 21.14 36.48
CA ASN A 230 -12.54 19.80 36.32
C ASN A 230 -11.68 18.80 35.54
N VAL A 231 -10.51 19.20 35.03
CA VAL A 231 -9.68 18.28 34.19
C VAL A 231 -9.02 17.21 35.08
N TYR A 232 -8.60 17.57 36.30
CA TYR A 232 -8.02 16.61 37.25
C TYR A 232 -9.03 15.57 37.75
N SER A 233 -10.32 15.94 37.89
CA SER A 233 -11.36 14.98 38.28
C SER A 233 -11.74 13.99 37.22
N ILE A 234 -11.52 14.32 35.92
CA ILE A 234 -11.78 13.45 34.76
C ILE A 234 -10.66 12.42 34.59
N ILE A 235 -9.40 12.84 34.82
CA ILE A 235 -8.24 11.95 34.72
C ILE A 235 -8.30 10.89 35.85
N ASN A 236 -8.56 11.30 37.06
CA ASN A 236 -8.68 10.38 38.22
C ASN A 236 -9.92 9.46 38.14
N LYS A 237 -10.99 9.87 37.40
CA LYS A 237 -12.12 8.98 37.15
C LYS A 237 -11.80 7.88 36.15
N LYS A 238 -10.99 8.18 35.10
CA LYS A 238 -10.57 7.19 34.10
C LYS A 238 -9.57 6.17 34.66
N GLU A 239 -8.73 6.54 35.60
CA GLU A 239 -7.84 5.58 36.28
C GLU A 239 -8.61 4.64 37.21
N ASN A 240 -9.59 5.16 37.97
CA ASN A 240 -10.45 4.32 38.81
C ASN A 240 -11.44 3.44 38.04
N GLU A 241 -11.79 3.78 36.78
CA GLU A 241 -12.58 2.92 35.90
C GLU A 241 -11.74 1.79 35.29
N LYS A 242 -10.46 2.03 34.98
CA LYS A 242 -9.54 0.98 34.51
C LYS A 242 -9.24 -0.06 35.60
N GLU A 243 -9.05 0.34 36.84
CA GLU A 243 -8.87 -0.59 37.99
C GLU A 243 -10.12 -1.43 38.27
N LYS A 244 -11.34 -0.96 37.91
CA LYS A 244 -12.57 -1.74 38.02
C LYS A 244 -12.79 -2.72 36.89
N GLU A 245 -12.26 -2.46 35.68
CA GLU A 245 -12.36 -3.39 34.57
C GLU A 245 -11.38 -4.57 34.72
N GLU A 246 -10.23 -4.39 35.35
CA GLU A 246 -9.29 -5.50 35.62
C GLU A 246 -9.78 -6.50 36.69
N ASN A 247 -10.76 -6.14 37.48
CA ASN A 247 -11.32 -7.03 38.54
C ASN A 247 -12.69 -7.64 38.17
N TYR A 248 -13.09 -7.63 36.90
CA TYR A 248 -14.37 -8.19 36.46
C TYR A 248 -14.30 -9.71 36.34
N ASN A 249 -15.03 -10.42 37.21
CA ASN A 249 -15.16 -11.89 37.19
C ASN A 249 -16.39 -12.31 36.35
N PRO A 250 -16.26 -12.98 35.19
CA PRO A 250 -17.37 -13.24 34.27
C PRO A 250 -18.34 -14.36 34.70
N ARG A 251 -18.33 -14.84 35.94
CA ARG A 251 -19.14 -15.99 36.38
C ARG A 251 -20.49 -15.67 36.99
N GLU A 252 -20.91 -14.41 37.08
CA GLU A 252 -22.17 -14.04 37.77
C GLU A 252 -23.27 -13.40 36.91
N CYS A 253 -23.21 -13.41 35.63
CA CYS A 253 -24.32 -12.93 34.79
C CYS A 253 -25.29 -14.06 34.43
N ARG A 254 -26.34 -14.25 35.22
CA ARG A 254 -27.55 -14.96 34.79
C ARG A 254 -28.32 -14.12 33.79
N ILE A 255 -28.45 -14.59 32.57
CA ILE A 255 -29.28 -14.00 31.53
C ILE A 255 -30.74 -14.27 31.82
N PRO A 256 -31.62 -13.26 31.97
CA PRO A 256 -33.06 -13.49 32.07
C PRO A 256 -33.60 -13.99 30.73
N SER A 257 -34.30 -15.10 30.69
CA SER A 257 -34.96 -15.68 29.54
C SER A 257 -36.09 -14.78 29.04
N ASN A 258 -35.93 -14.20 27.86
CA ASN A 258 -36.98 -13.46 27.15
C ASN A 258 -38.02 -14.44 26.58
N PRO A 259 -39.34 -14.24 26.80
CA PRO A 259 -40.38 -15.08 26.25
C PRO A 259 -40.48 -14.81 24.69
N ARG A 260 -40.55 -15.88 23.92
CA ARG A 260 -40.74 -15.84 22.49
C ARG A 260 -42.10 -15.24 22.12
N PRO A 261 -42.21 -14.38 21.08
CA PRO A 261 -43.52 -13.94 20.58
C PRO A 261 -44.21 -15.08 19.83
N ASN A 262 -45.48 -15.29 20.21
CA ASN A 262 -46.41 -16.25 19.61
C ASN A 262 -46.84 -15.73 18.20
N PHE A 263 -46.42 -16.39 17.15
CA PHE A 263 -47.02 -16.19 15.82
C PHE A 263 -48.28 -17.08 15.72
N LYS A 264 -49.43 -16.47 15.76
CA LYS A 264 -50.69 -17.09 15.37
C LYS A 264 -50.73 -17.14 13.83
N ASN A 265 -51.13 -18.31 13.32
CA ASN A 265 -51.44 -18.58 11.94
C ASN A 265 -52.43 -17.54 11.38
N VAL A 266 -52.14 -17.04 10.19
CA VAL A 266 -53.17 -16.46 9.30
C VAL A 266 -53.22 -17.36 8.06
N ASP A 267 -54.30 -18.14 7.99
CA ASP A 267 -54.75 -18.80 6.77
C ASP A 267 -55.16 -17.72 5.75
N ILE A 268 -54.72 -17.79 4.52
CA ILE A 268 -55.38 -17.81 3.22
C ILE A 268 -54.34 -17.74 2.14
#